data_7a5b79dc007d78eb3252b827fc6eaba5
#
_entry.id   7a5b79dc007d78eb3252b827fc6eaba5
#
_cell.length_a   1.000
_cell.length_b   1.000
_cell.length_c   1.000
_cell.angle_alpha   90.00
_cell.angle_beta   90.00
_cell.angle_gamma   90.00
#
_symmetry.space_group_name_H-M   'P 1'
#
loop_
_entity.id
_entity.type
_entity.pdbx_description
1 polymer ?
#
loop_
_entity_poly.entity_id
_entity_poly.type
_entity_poly.pdbx_seq_one_letter_code
_entity_poly.pdbx_strand_id
1 'polypeptide(L)'
;ANLPALESVLRDIDARGIDAIYHLGDLTGYAPWPNEVVALLRERRIPGIAGNYDSTLATDYKHCGCRAESPHEEELSHISYEWTRQRVTAETKSYLASLPFRIDIRPLGGHVAGSTITLFHGSQTLNTVYVTANRTDSFLEKMAASAGASAGDVICFGHTHKPWQRIVNGIQFINTGSVGRPKDGDPRACYVLLTADESRTRGEFVRVDYDVEQVAREIVKSGLPAE
;
A
#
# COMPACT_ATOMS: atom_id res chain seq x y z
N ALA A 1 0.63 9.40 -4.07
CA ALA A 1 1.43 9.86 -5.25
C ALA A 1 2.68 10.67 -4.85
N ASN A 2 3.39 10.27 -3.79
CA ASN A 2 4.59 10.95 -3.28
C ASN A 2 5.84 10.39 -3.99
N LEU A 3 6.23 11.02 -5.11
CA LEU A 3 7.36 10.57 -5.92
C LEU A 3 8.70 10.63 -5.16
N PRO A 4 9.07 11.72 -4.45
CA PRO A 4 10.33 11.77 -3.69
C PRO A 4 10.46 10.68 -2.63
N ALA A 5 9.35 10.33 -1.96
CA ALA A 5 9.34 9.23 -1.00
C ALA A 5 9.55 7.87 -1.69
N LEU A 6 8.87 7.63 -2.81
CA LEU A 6 9.05 6.39 -3.60
C LEU A 6 10.47 6.25 -4.11
N GLU A 7 11.06 7.29 -4.67
CA GLU A 7 12.45 7.28 -5.16
C GLU A 7 13.44 6.98 -4.02
N SER A 8 13.21 7.54 -2.83
CA SER A 8 14.07 7.26 -1.67
C SER A 8 13.96 5.82 -1.22
N VAL A 9 12.74 5.27 -1.17
CA VAL A 9 12.51 3.85 -0.86
C VAL A 9 13.14 2.94 -1.89
N LEU A 10 13.01 3.22 -3.18
CA LEU A 10 13.60 2.40 -4.23
C LEU A 10 15.13 2.42 -4.18
N ARG A 11 15.76 3.56 -3.87
CA ARG A 11 17.23 3.62 -3.65
C ARG A 11 17.66 2.78 -2.46
N ASP A 12 16.93 2.79 -1.35
CA ASP A 12 17.24 1.97 -0.18
C ASP A 12 17.08 0.46 -0.49
N ILE A 13 16.01 0.09 -1.20
CA ILE A 13 15.77 -1.29 -1.64
C ILE A 13 16.90 -1.77 -2.59
N ASP A 14 17.31 -0.95 -3.57
CA ASP A 14 18.39 -1.28 -4.50
C ASP A 14 19.72 -1.53 -3.77
N ALA A 15 20.00 -0.75 -2.73
CA ALA A 15 21.21 -0.92 -1.91
C ALA A 15 21.19 -2.21 -1.07
N ARG A 16 20.02 -2.81 -0.82
CA ARG A 16 19.87 -4.04 -0.01
C ARG A 16 19.95 -5.32 -0.84
N GLY A 17 19.89 -5.26 -2.16
CA GLY A 17 19.91 -6.45 -3.02
C GLY A 17 18.67 -7.33 -2.84
N ILE A 18 17.49 -6.75 -2.86
CA ILE A 18 16.20 -7.42 -2.68
C ILE A 18 15.83 -8.24 -3.92
N ASP A 19 15.37 -9.47 -3.73
CA ASP A 19 15.02 -10.40 -4.81
C ASP A 19 13.76 -9.99 -5.59
N ALA A 20 12.73 -9.44 -4.88
CA ALA A 20 11.46 -9.05 -5.49
C ALA A 20 10.79 -7.91 -4.72
N ILE A 21 10.13 -7.02 -5.44
CA ILE A 21 9.40 -5.87 -4.90
C ILE A 21 7.94 -5.97 -5.34
N TYR A 22 7.01 -5.65 -4.45
CA TYR A 22 5.57 -5.57 -4.72
C TYR A 22 4.98 -4.32 -4.09
N HIS A 23 3.99 -3.69 -4.76
CA HIS A 23 3.20 -2.63 -4.16
C HIS A 23 1.79 -3.10 -3.78
N LEU A 24 1.21 -2.48 -2.76
CA LEU A 24 -0.12 -2.81 -2.23
C LEU A 24 -1.20 -1.80 -2.64
N GLY A 25 -1.00 -1.12 -3.75
CA GLY A 25 -1.97 -0.18 -4.32
C GLY A 25 -1.93 1.23 -3.72
N ASP A 26 -2.97 2.00 -4.04
CA ASP A 26 -3.08 3.44 -3.75
C ASP A 26 -1.88 4.23 -4.27
N LEU A 27 -1.58 4.02 -5.57
CA LEU A 27 -0.44 4.64 -6.25
C LEU A 27 -0.63 6.14 -6.48
N THR A 28 -1.86 6.58 -6.44
CA THR A 28 -2.28 7.95 -6.75
C THR A 28 -2.90 8.65 -5.52
N GLY A 29 -3.18 9.92 -5.65
CA GLY A 29 -3.81 10.72 -4.59
C GLY A 29 -2.82 11.39 -3.62
N TYR A 30 -3.32 12.39 -2.92
CA TYR A 30 -2.70 13.15 -1.82
C TYR A 30 -1.46 13.98 -2.15
N ALA A 31 -0.72 13.69 -3.21
CA ALA A 31 0.46 14.44 -3.62
C ALA A 31 0.50 14.61 -5.15
N PRO A 32 1.30 15.57 -5.69
CA PRO A 32 1.09 16.08 -7.04
C PRO A 32 1.71 15.26 -8.19
N TRP A 33 2.15 14.03 -7.96
CA TRP A 33 2.84 13.18 -8.96
C TRP A 33 2.12 11.86 -9.28
N PRO A 34 0.79 11.86 -9.56
CA PRO A 34 0.06 10.60 -9.75
C PRO A 34 0.53 9.81 -10.98
N ASN A 35 0.89 10.48 -12.06
CA ASN A 35 1.32 9.82 -13.28
C ASN A 35 2.78 9.37 -13.20
N GLU A 36 3.64 10.17 -12.59
CA GLU A 36 5.08 9.92 -12.44
C GLU A 36 5.34 8.71 -11.53
N VAL A 37 4.58 8.57 -10.44
CA VAL A 37 4.66 7.40 -9.55
C VAL A 37 4.29 6.13 -10.32
N VAL A 38 3.21 6.16 -11.08
CA VAL A 38 2.79 5.01 -11.90
C VAL A 38 3.81 4.72 -13.00
N ALA A 39 4.33 5.76 -13.66
CA ALA A 39 5.35 5.59 -14.70
C ALA A 39 6.63 4.93 -14.15
N LEU A 40 7.12 5.38 -12.98
CA LEU A 40 8.29 4.82 -12.32
C LEU A 40 8.11 3.34 -11.94
N LEU A 41 6.96 2.98 -11.36
CA LEU A 41 6.67 1.58 -11.01
C LEU A 41 6.59 0.67 -12.25
N ARG A 42 6.01 1.16 -13.36
CA ARG A 42 5.97 0.45 -14.64
C ARG A 42 7.35 0.28 -15.26
N GLU A 43 8.16 1.35 -15.29
CA GLU A 43 9.55 1.32 -15.79
C GLU A 43 10.38 0.28 -15.02
N ARG A 44 10.26 0.29 -13.70
CA ARG A 44 10.92 -0.65 -12.80
C ARG A 44 10.29 -2.06 -12.83
N ARG A 45 9.18 -2.25 -13.56
CA ARG A 45 8.41 -3.51 -13.64
C ARG A 45 8.04 -4.08 -12.28
N ILE A 46 7.68 -3.22 -11.33
CA ILE A 46 7.27 -3.62 -9.99
C ILE A 46 5.80 -4.04 -10.03
N PRO A 47 5.48 -5.33 -9.83
CA PRO A 47 4.10 -5.80 -9.79
C PRO A 47 3.41 -5.37 -8.49
N GLY A 48 2.09 -5.37 -8.51
CA GLY A 48 1.29 -5.09 -7.31
C GLY A 48 -0.20 -5.22 -7.57
N ILE A 49 -0.96 -4.74 -6.62
CA ILE A 49 -2.42 -4.87 -6.57
C ILE A 49 -3.10 -3.50 -6.59
N ALA A 50 -4.40 -3.49 -6.90
CA ALA A 50 -5.20 -2.28 -6.88
C ALA A 50 -5.61 -1.88 -5.45
N GLY A 51 -5.35 -0.61 -5.08
CA GLY A 51 -5.97 0.03 -3.94
C GLY A 51 -7.35 0.60 -4.26
N ASN A 52 -7.99 1.26 -3.28
CA ASN A 52 -9.28 1.89 -3.51
C ASN A 52 -9.18 3.11 -4.42
N TYR A 53 -8.14 3.94 -4.29
CA TYR A 53 -7.89 5.04 -5.22
C TYR A 53 -7.68 4.54 -6.65
N ASP A 54 -6.90 3.49 -6.84
CA ASP A 54 -6.60 2.93 -8.14
C ASP A 54 -7.89 2.43 -8.84
N SER A 55 -8.69 1.66 -8.11
CA SER A 55 -9.95 1.11 -8.61
C SER A 55 -10.98 2.19 -8.98
N THR A 56 -11.09 3.23 -8.16
CA THR A 56 -12.08 4.29 -8.38
C THR A 56 -11.66 5.25 -9.48
N LEU A 57 -10.37 5.56 -9.61
CA LEU A 57 -9.84 6.38 -10.71
C LEU A 57 -9.86 5.64 -12.05
N ALA A 58 -9.59 4.34 -12.06
CA ALA A 58 -9.68 3.51 -13.25
C ALA A 58 -11.08 3.48 -13.85
N THR A 59 -12.12 3.55 -13.00
CA THR A 59 -13.53 3.50 -13.39
C THR A 59 -14.21 4.87 -13.46
N ASP A 60 -13.47 5.95 -13.30
CA ASP A 60 -14.00 7.33 -13.20
C ASP A 60 -15.08 7.49 -12.11
N TYR A 61 -15.01 6.70 -11.04
CA TYR A 61 -15.95 6.81 -9.95
C TYR A 61 -15.80 8.15 -9.23
N LYS A 62 -16.90 8.67 -8.66
CA LYS A 62 -16.97 10.05 -8.15
C LYS A 62 -16.33 10.28 -6.78
N HIS A 63 -15.88 9.24 -6.08
CA HIS A 63 -15.19 9.35 -4.80
C HIS A 63 -14.25 8.15 -4.55
N CYS A 64 -13.26 8.32 -3.68
CA CYS A 64 -12.23 7.31 -3.39
C CYS A 64 -12.75 6.07 -2.63
N GLY A 65 -13.93 6.10 -2.05
CA GLY A 65 -14.37 5.06 -1.10
C GLY A 65 -13.66 5.13 0.26
N CYS A 66 -12.98 6.21 0.56
CA CYS A 66 -12.30 6.44 1.83
C CYS A 66 -13.32 6.75 2.94
N ARG A 67 -12.99 6.36 4.17
CA ARG A 67 -13.72 6.79 5.36
C ARG A 67 -13.06 8.05 5.92
N ALA A 68 -13.86 9.07 6.20
CA ALA A 68 -13.44 10.26 6.93
C ALA A 68 -13.84 10.15 8.42
N GLU A 69 -13.06 10.73 9.31
CA GLU A 69 -13.33 10.81 10.75
C GLU A 69 -14.11 12.09 11.11
N SER A 70 -14.13 13.08 10.21
CA SER A 70 -14.87 14.34 10.37
C SER A 70 -15.38 14.87 9.02
N PRO A 71 -16.39 15.76 9.01
CA PRO A 71 -16.84 16.43 7.77
C PRO A 71 -15.72 17.23 7.10
N HIS A 72 -14.82 17.81 7.85
CA HIS A 72 -13.66 18.54 7.30
C HIS A 72 -12.69 17.59 6.58
N GLU A 73 -12.36 16.45 7.19
CA GLU A 73 -11.52 15.43 6.52
C GLU A 73 -12.19 14.87 5.27
N GLU A 74 -13.53 14.73 5.28
CA GLU A 74 -14.30 14.29 4.10
C GLU A 74 -14.17 15.31 2.96
N GLU A 75 -14.29 16.60 3.25
CA GLU A 75 -14.12 17.69 2.29
C GLU A 75 -12.72 17.70 1.69
N LEU A 76 -11.67 17.66 2.53
CA LEU A 76 -10.28 17.61 2.07
C LEU A 76 -9.98 16.39 1.21
N SER A 77 -10.50 15.23 1.61
CA SER A 77 -10.37 13.98 0.86
C SER A 77 -11.05 14.09 -0.51
N HIS A 78 -12.22 14.71 -0.57
CA HIS A 78 -12.94 14.94 -1.83
C HIS A 78 -12.17 15.89 -2.75
N ILE A 79 -11.67 17.01 -2.23
CA ILE A 79 -10.85 17.96 -2.99
C ILE A 79 -9.60 17.28 -3.57
N SER A 80 -8.89 16.51 -2.74
CA SER A 80 -7.71 15.76 -3.15
C SER A 80 -8.02 14.71 -4.22
N TYR A 81 -9.15 14.02 -4.09
CA TYR A 81 -9.58 13.02 -5.05
C TYR A 81 -9.94 13.66 -6.41
N GLU A 82 -10.75 14.72 -6.41
CA GLU A 82 -11.13 15.44 -7.64
C GLU A 82 -9.93 16.06 -8.34
N TRP A 83 -9.00 16.65 -7.58
CA TRP A 83 -7.74 17.16 -8.10
C TRP A 83 -6.97 16.06 -8.84
N THR A 84 -6.85 14.88 -8.22
CA THR A 84 -6.18 13.72 -8.80
C THR A 84 -6.90 13.20 -10.05
N ARG A 85 -8.22 13.04 -9.96
CA ARG A 85 -9.08 12.53 -11.05
C ARG A 85 -8.96 13.36 -12.34
N GLN A 86 -8.82 14.69 -12.19
CA GLN A 86 -8.65 15.61 -13.31
C GLN A 86 -7.27 15.54 -13.98
N ARG A 87 -6.26 14.99 -13.30
CA ARG A 87 -4.86 14.98 -13.75
C ARG A 87 -4.31 13.62 -14.13
N VAL A 88 -4.98 12.56 -13.71
CA VAL A 88 -4.58 11.20 -14.08
C VAL A 88 -4.84 11.00 -15.58
N THR A 89 -3.79 10.63 -16.31
CA THR A 89 -3.84 10.41 -17.76
C THR A 89 -4.60 9.13 -18.12
N ALA A 90 -5.07 9.03 -19.37
CA ALA A 90 -5.71 7.81 -19.87
C ALA A 90 -4.78 6.58 -19.79
N GLU A 91 -3.48 6.78 -20.00
CA GLU A 91 -2.48 5.72 -19.88
C GLU A 91 -2.36 5.24 -18.43
N THR A 92 -2.28 6.16 -17.46
CA THR A 92 -2.28 5.83 -16.03
C THR A 92 -3.56 5.11 -15.63
N LYS A 93 -4.75 5.60 -16.03
CA LYS A 93 -6.03 4.91 -15.77
C LYS A 93 -6.05 3.49 -16.32
N SER A 94 -5.55 3.29 -17.53
CA SER A 94 -5.45 1.96 -18.15
C SER A 94 -4.56 1.01 -17.35
N TYR A 95 -3.44 1.50 -16.83
CA TYR A 95 -2.58 0.71 -15.95
C TYR A 95 -3.28 0.37 -14.63
N LEU A 96 -3.89 1.35 -13.96
CA LEU A 96 -4.63 1.14 -12.72
C LEU A 96 -5.76 0.11 -12.90
N ALA A 97 -6.47 0.14 -14.04
CA ALA A 97 -7.50 -0.84 -14.40
C ALA A 97 -6.95 -2.26 -14.60
N SER A 98 -5.68 -2.41 -14.92
CA SER A 98 -5.04 -3.71 -15.14
C SER A 98 -4.54 -4.37 -13.86
N LEU A 99 -4.50 -3.65 -12.73
CA LEU A 99 -4.01 -4.16 -11.46
C LEU A 99 -4.96 -5.22 -10.89
N PRO A 100 -4.46 -6.39 -10.49
CA PRO A 100 -5.27 -7.41 -9.84
C PRO A 100 -5.70 -6.96 -8.44
N PHE A 101 -6.76 -7.55 -7.93
CA PHE A 101 -7.22 -7.33 -6.55
C PHE A 101 -6.35 -8.05 -5.51
N ARG A 102 -5.75 -9.19 -5.88
CA ARG A 102 -4.96 -10.07 -5.01
C ARG A 102 -3.77 -10.65 -5.76
N ILE A 103 -2.65 -10.82 -5.05
CA ILE A 103 -1.50 -11.61 -5.50
C ILE A 103 -1.14 -12.62 -4.41
N ASP A 104 -0.92 -13.87 -4.80
CA ASP A 104 -0.36 -14.91 -3.94
C ASP A 104 1.06 -15.22 -4.41
N ILE A 105 2.03 -15.08 -3.51
CA ILE A 105 3.44 -15.34 -3.75
C ILE A 105 3.82 -16.62 -3.04
N ARG A 106 4.46 -17.52 -3.76
CA ARG A 106 5.08 -18.72 -3.19
C ARG A 106 6.59 -18.58 -3.36
N PRO A 107 7.32 -18.32 -2.27
CA PRO A 107 8.78 -18.21 -2.33
C PRO A 107 9.40 -19.49 -2.89
N LEU A 108 10.38 -19.34 -3.79
CA LEU A 108 11.13 -20.46 -4.36
C LEU A 108 12.31 -20.83 -3.47
N GLY A 109 12.65 -22.11 -3.36
CA GLY A 109 13.92 -22.55 -2.81
C GLY A 109 13.98 -22.78 -1.29
N GLY A 110 13.30 -23.81 -0.76
CA GLY A 110 13.57 -24.34 0.58
C GLY A 110 12.93 -23.60 1.76
N HIS A 111 12.08 -22.63 1.49
CA HIS A 111 11.26 -21.98 2.52
C HIS A 111 10.23 -22.96 3.08
N VAL A 112 9.68 -22.67 4.27
CA VAL A 112 8.66 -23.51 4.92
C VAL A 112 7.73 -24.08 3.86
N ALA A 113 7.86 -25.39 3.61
CA ALA A 113 7.25 -26.04 2.44
C ALA A 113 5.75 -25.72 2.38
N GLY A 114 5.36 -24.91 1.39
CA GLY A 114 3.96 -24.55 1.15
C GLY A 114 3.49 -23.22 1.74
N SER A 115 4.32 -22.40 2.39
CA SER A 115 3.85 -21.08 2.87
C SER A 115 3.56 -20.13 1.73
N THR A 116 2.44 -19.41 1.84
CA THR A 116 2.00 -18.41 0.88
C THR A 116 2.06 -17.02 1.51
N ILE A 117 2.57 -16.04 0.74
CA ILE A 117 2.44 -14.61 1.08
C ILE A 117 1.31 -14.06 0.24
N THR A 118 0.20 -13.71 0.89
CA THR A 118 -0.99 -13.15 0.23
C THR A 118 -0.99 -11.62 0.36
N LEU A 119 -1.19 -10.94 -0.76
CA LEU A 119 -1.26 -9.48 -0.85
C LEU A 119 -2.67 -9.05 -1.23
N PHE A 120 -3.28 -8.13 -0.48
CA PHE A 120 -4.46 -7.36 -0.86
C PHE A 120 -4.44 -5.98 -0.17
N HIS A 121 -5.20 -5.00 -0.67
CA HIS A 121 -5.10 -3.63 -0.16
C HIS A 121 -5.73 -3.45 1.22
N GLY A 122 -7.02 -3.74 1.37
CA GLY A 122 -7.76 -3.64 2.64
C GLY A 122 -8.06 -5.00 3.23
N SER A 123 -8.95 -5.78 2.57
CA SER A 123 -9.26 -7.16 2.90
C SER A 123 -9.39 -8.00 1.62
N GLN A 124 -9.51 -9.32 1.76
CA GLN A 124 -9.70 -10.23 0.64
C GLN A 124 -11.03 -10.06 -0.11
N THR A 125 -11.97 -9.29 0.43
CA THR A 125 -13.29 -9.06 -0.19
C THR A 125 -13.50 -7.63 -0.65
N LEU A 126 -12.90 -6.65 0.04
CA LEU A 126 -13.04 -5.23 -0.26
C LEU A 126 -11.73 -4.49 0.02
N ASN A 127 -11.29 -3.66 -0.91
CA ASN A 127 -10.12 -2.82 -0.75
C ASN A 127 -10.35 -1.58 0.14
N THR A 128 -11.60 -1.34 0.57
CA THR A 128 -11.99 -0.23 1.47
C THR A 128 -12.10 -0.61 2.95
N VAL A 129 -11.76 -1.85 3.32
CA VAL A 129 -11.84 -2.30 4.72
C VAL A 129 -10.63 -1.84 5.52
N TYR A 130 -10.87 -1.08 6.59
CA TYR A 130 -9.82 -0.66 7.52
C TYR A 130 -9.49 -1.80 8.51
N VAL A 131 -8.41 -2.51 8.24
CA VAL A 131 -7.86 -3.54 9.14
C VAL A 131 -6.83 -2.89 10.06
N THR A 132 -7.31 -2.45 11.23
CA THR A 132 -6.51 -1.72 12.22
C THR A 132 -5.90 -2.66 13.26
N ALA A 133 -4.87 -2.21 13.99
CA ALA A 133 -4.17 -3.01 14.99
C ALA A 133 -5.07 -3.47 16.16
N ASN A 134 -6.19 -2.81 16.40
CA ASN A 134 -7.15 -3.16 17.46
C ASN A 134 -8.25 -4.14 17.02
N ARG A 135 -8.22 -4.66 15.76
CA ARG A 135 -9.13 -5.73 15.34
C ARG A 135 -8.93 -6.96 16.21
N THR A 136 -10.03 -7.64 16.55
CA THR A 136 -10.00 -8.86 17.37
C THR A 136 -9.34 -10.02 16.60
N ASP A 137 -8.79 -10.99 17.32
CA ASP A 137 -8.25 -12.20 16.70
C ASP A 137 -9.32 -12.94 15.91
N SER A 138 -10.56 -13.01 16.40
CA SER A 138 -11.69 -13.61 15.65
C SER A 138 -11.97 -12.93 14.31
N PHE A 139 -11.75 -11.60 14.19
CA PHE A 139 -11.84 -10.92 12.90
C PHE A 139 -10.72 -11.37 11.95
N LEU A 140 -9.48 -11.46 12.45
CA LEU A 140 -8.33 -11.90 11.66
C LEU A 140 -8.43 -13.37 11.26
N GLU A 141 -8.94 -14.24 12.13
CA GLU A 141 -9.23 -15.64 11.82
C GLU A 141 -10.22 -15.79 10.67
N LYS A 142 -11.32 -15.02 10.68
CA LYS A 142 -12.30 -15.01 9.58
C LYS A 142 -11.68 -14.48 8.29
N MET A 143 -10.84 -13.46 8.38
CA MET A 143 -10.12 -12.90 7.24
C MET A 143 -9.15 -13.92 6.65
N ALA A 144 -8.40 -14.66 7.48
CA ALA A 144 -7.52 -15.73 7.06
C ALA A 144 -8.28 -16.90 6.40
N ALA A 145 -9.37 -17.36 7.03
CA ALA A 145 -10.20 -18.42 6.48
C ALA A 145 -10.76 -18.05 5.10
N SER A 146 -11.26 -16.81 4.95
CA SER A 146 -11.75 -16.31 3.65
C SER A 146 -10.64 -16.15 2.61
N ALA A 147 -9.39 -15.92 3.04
CA ALA A 147 -8.22 -15.86 2.15
C ALA A 147 -7.67 -17.26 1.80
N GLY A 148 -8.13 -18.30 2.48
CA GLY A 148 -7.60 -19.67 2.36
C GLY A 148 -6.23 -19.85 3.00
N ALA A 149 -5.87 -18.97 3.96
CA ALA A 149 -4.59 -19.00 4.62
C ALA A 149 -4.55 -20.02 5.78
N SER A 150 -3.39 -20.59 6.02
CA SER A 150 -3.09 -21.58 7.05
C SER A 150 -1.84 -21.19 7.88
N ALA A 151 -1.58 -21.92 8.95
CA ALA A 151 -0.40 -21.68 9.77
C ALA A 151 0.90 -21.72 8.93
N GLY A 152 1.75 -20.72 9.12
CA GLY A 152 2.97 -20.49 8.33
C GLY A 152 2.80 -19.45 7.22
N ASP A 153 1.56 -19.12 6.82
CA ASP A 153 1.30 -18.12 5.79
C ASP A 153 1.45 -16.68 6.33
N VAL A 154 1.66 -15.76 5.40
CA VAL A 154 1.73 -14.31 5.67
C VAL A 154 0.64 -13.60 4.87
N ILE A 155 -0.09 -12.71 5.52
CA ILE A 155 -1.07 -11.84 4.89
C ILE A 155 -0.59 -10.39 5.03
N CYS A 156 -0.28 -9.75 3.89
CA CYS A 156 0.12 -8.35 3.83
C CYS A 156 -1.02 -7.48 3.27
N PHE A 157 -1.24 -6.34 3.89
CA PHE A 157 -2.25 -5.35 3.49
C PHE A 157 -1.80 -3.93 3.87
N GLY A 158 -2.55 -2.92 3.42
CA GLY A 158 -2.24 -1.51 3.62
C GLY A 158 -3.45 -0.70 4.09
N HIS A 159 -3.88 0.28 3.28
CA HIS A 159 -5.07 1.12 3.40
C HIS A 159 -5.12 2.04 4.62
N THR A 160 -4.74 1.58 5.82
CA THR A 160 -4.79 2.40 7.04
C THR A 160 -3.65 3.39 7.17
N HIS A 161 -2.57 3.21 6.41
CA HIS A 161 -1.31 3.97 6.48
C HIS A 161 -0.60 3.89 7.86
N LYS A 162 -1.00 2.94 8.70
CA LYS A 162 -0.42 2.70 10.04
C LYS A 162 0.17 1.31 10.07
N PRO A 163 1.49 1.16 10.16
CA PRO A 163 2.14 -0.14 10.16
C PRO A 163 1.88 -0.89 11.47
N TRP A 164 1.60 -2.16 11.35
CA TRP A 164 1.50 -3.07 12.49
C TRP A 164 1.63 -4.53 12.04
N GLN A 165 2.02 -5.42 12.93
CA GLN A 165 2.02 -6.86 12.68
C GLN A 165 1.57 -7.64 13.90
N ARG A 166 0.98 -8.81 13.65
CA ARG A 166 0.53 -9.75 14.69
C ARG A 166 0.44 -11.16 14.12
N ILE A 167 0.70 -12.16 14.97
CA ILE A 167 0.51 -13.57 14.64
C ILE A 167 -0.76 -14.06 15.33
N VAL A 168 -1.67 -14.68 14.57
CA VAL A 168 -2.88 -15.30 15.06
C VAL A 168 -2.97 -16.70 14.44
N ASN A 169 -3.08 -17.72 15.27
CA ASN A 169 -3.13 -19.15 14.86
C ASN A 169 -2.01 -19.54 13.90
N GLY A 170 -0.79 -19.00 14.11
CA GLY A 170 0.37 -19.28 13.29
C GLY A 170 0.40 -18.53 11.94
N ILE A 171 -0.58 -17.69 11.63
CA ILE A 171 -0.62 -16.83 10.43
C ILE A 171 -0.13 -15.44 10.81
N GLN A 172 0.81 -14.90 10.05
CA GLN A 172 1.33 -13.55 10.26
C GLN A 172 0.52 -12.52 9.46
N PHE A 173 -0.04 -11.52 10.15
CA PHE A 173 -0.75 -10.39 9.57
C PHE A 173 0.14 -9.16 9.63
N ILE A 174 0.32 -8.48 8.49
CA ILE A 174 1.19 -7.32 8.37
C ILE A 174 0.45 -6.21 7.63
N ASN A 175 0.18 -5.09 8.32
CA ASN A 175 -0.13 -3.85 7.63
C ASN A 175 1.19 -3.15 7.30
N THR A 176 1.46 -2.92 6.03
CA THR A 176 2.76 -2.42 5.59
C THR A 176 3.00 -0.93 5.82
N GLY A 177 1.98 -0.21 6.32
CA GLY A 177 2.06 1.24 6.47
C GLY A 177 1.89 1.98 5.15
N SER A 178 2.68 3.01 4.93
CA SER A 178 2.61 3.82 3.72
C SER A 178 3.99 4.41 3.37
N VAL A 179 4.34 4.36 2.09
CA VAL A 179 5.52 5.05 1.56
C VAL A 179 5.28 6.56 1.50
N GLY A 180 4.14 6.98 0.98
CA GLY A 180 3.91 8.37 0.61
C GLY A 180 3.15 9.21 1.63
N ARG A 181 2.38 8.58 2.54
CA ARG A 181 1.53 9.28 3.53
C ARG A 181 1.38 8.47 4.82
N PRO A 182 2.44 8.27 5.61
CA PRO A 182 2.33 7.64 6.92
C PRO A 182 1.35 8.40 7.83
N LYS A 183 0.58 7.66 8.67
CA LYS A 183 -0.42 8.21 9.60
C LYS A 183 -0.18 7.74 11.05
N ASP A 184 1.04 7.37 11.38
CA ASP A 184 1.43 6.86 12.70
C ASP A 184 2.32 7.82 13.50
N GLY A 185 2.48 9.06 13.01
CA GLY A 185 3.28 10.11 13.65
C GLY A 185 4.75 10.14 13.23
N ASP A 186 5.22 9.17 12.44
CA ASP A 186 6.56 9.17 11.84
C ASP A 186 6.45 9.59 10.36
N PRO A 187 7.01 10.75 9.95
CA PRO A 187 6.86 11.25 8.57
C PRO A 187 7.70 10.47 7.55
N ARG A 188 8.63 9.63 7.98
CA ARG A 188 9.48 8.84 7.09
C ARG A 188 8.68 7.81 6.32
N ALA A 189 9.02 7.60 5.06
CA ALA A 189 8.44 6.54 4.25
C ALA A 189 8.57 5.17 4.94
N CYS A 190 7.52 4.35 4.87
CA CYS A 190 7.51 3.02 5.48
C CYS A 190 7.29 1.95 4.43
N TYR A 191 8.13 0.91 4.45
CA TYR A 191 7.88 -0.34 3.75
C TYR A 191 8.20 -1.55 4.64
N VAL A 192 7.82 -2.74 4.20
CA VAL A 192 8.13 -3.99 4.92
C VAL A 192 9.13 -4.81 4.12
N LEU A 193 10.20 -5.22 4.78
CA LEU A 193 11.13 -6.23 4.29
C LEU A 193 10.67 -7.60 4.81
N LEU A 194 10.34 -8.51 3.88
CA LEU A 194 10.06 -9.90 4.21
C LEU A 194 11.29 -10.76 3.95
N THR A 195 11.80 -11.41 4.98
CA THR A 195 12.86 -12.41 4.85
C THR A 195 12.27 -13.78 5.10
N ALA A 196 12.36 -14.66 4.12
CA ALA A 196 11.90 -16.04 4.23
C ALA A 196 13.11 -16.97 4.33
N ASP A 197 13.12 -17.85 5.33
CA ASP A 197 14.08 -18.93 5.52
C ASP A 197 13.37 -20.29 5.62
N GLU A 198 14.11 -21.38 5.82
CA GLU A 198 13.56 -22.75 5.89
C GLU A 198 12.54 -22.94 7.04
N SER A 199 12.54 -22.07 8.03
CA SER A 199 11.73 -22.20 9.25
C SER A 199 10.54 -21.27 9.30
N ARG A 200 10.68 -20.05 8.75
CA ARG A 200 9.66 -18.99 8.87
C ARG A 200 9.88 -17.81 7.92
N THR A 201 8.82 -17.03 7.73
CA THR A 201 8.90 -15.70 7.14
C THR A 201 8.87 -14.64 8.25
N ARG A 202 9.74 -13.64 8.18
CA ARG A 202 9.82 -12.51 9.12
C ARG A 202 9.55 -11.21 8.39
N GLY A 203 8.73 -10.35 8.99
CA GLY A 203 8.49 -8.99 8.52
C GLY A 203 9.21 -7.97 9.39
N GLU A 204 9.96 -7.06 8.76
CA GLU A 204 10.62 -5.92 9.39
C GLU A 204 10.11 -4.62 8.76
N PHE A 205 9.73 -3.65 9.60
CA PHE A 205 9.38 -2.30 9.14
C PHE A 205 10.63 -1.48 8.92
N VAL A 206 10.81 -1.00 7.70
CA VAL A 206 11.92 -0.12 7.33
C VAL A 206 11.41 1.29 7.16
N ARG A 207 12.10 2.26 7.77
CA ARG A 207 11.81 3.69 7.66
C ARG A 207 12.90 4.36 6.85
N VAL A 208 12.49 5.13 5.85
CA VAL A 208 13.39 5.81 4.92
C VAL A 208 13.12 7.31 4.93
N ASP A 209 14.17 8.08 5.17
CA ASP A 209 14.11 9.53 5.10
C ASP A 209 13.96 10.02 3.66
N TYR A 210 13.18 11.09 3.47
CA TYR A 210 13.07 11.84 2.23
C TYR A 210 12.82 13.31 2.54
N ASP A 211 12.91 14.19 1.55
CA ASP A 211 12.69 15.63 1.75
C ASP A 211 11.19 15.94 1.91
N VAL A 212 10.69 15.79 3.15
CA VAL A 212 9.29 16.06 3.52
C VAL A 212 8.93 17.52 3.26
N GLU A 213 9.85 18.45 3.53
CA GLU A 213 9.65 19.89 3.33
C GLU A 213 9.47 20.23 1.85
N GLN A 214 10.25 19.59 0.96
CA GLN A 214 10.07 19.74 -0.47
C GLN A 214 8.68 19.26 -0.88
N VAL A 215 8.26 18.07 -0.43
CA VAL A 215 6.94 17.53 -0.76
C VAL A 215 5.83 18.44 -0.27
N ALA A 216 5.91 18.96 0.94
CA ALA A 216 4.92 19.90 1.49
C ALA A 216 4.80 21.16 0.62
N ARG A 217 5.94 21.76 0.21
CA ARG A 217 5.95 22.92 -0.69
C ARG A 217 5.29 22.62 -2.04
N GLU A 218 5.57 21.46 -2.62
CA GLU A 218 4.99 21.08 -3.92
C GLU A 218 3.48 20.76 -3.81
N ILE A 219 3.01 20.20 -2.71
CA ILE A 219 1.57 20.00 -2.43
C ILE A 219 0.87 21.37 -2.46
N VAL A 220 1.37 22.36 -1.71
CA VAL A 220 0.79 23.71 -1.67
C VAL A 220 0.80 24.37 -3.05
N LYS A 221 1.92 24.31 -3.78
CA LYS A 221 2.03 24.89 -5.14
C LYS A 221 1.06 24.24 -6.13
N SER A 222 0.74 22.99 -5.96
CA SER A 222 -0.14 22.25 -6.87
C SER A 222 -1.62 22.62 -6.74
N GLY A 223 -2.00 23.31 -5.66
CA GLY A 223 -3.38 23.61 -5.29
C GLY A 223 -4.09 22.46 -4.56
N LEU A 224 -3.36 21.44 -4.14
CA LEU A 224 -3.86 20.44 -3.19
C LEU A 224 -4.00 21.06 -1.79
N PRO A 225 -4.90 20.54 -0.92
CA PRO A 225 -4.98 20.94 0.48
C PRO A 225 -3.63 20.81 1.18
N ALA A 226 -3.29 21.80 2.02
CA ALA A 226 -2.04 21.82 2.78
C ALA A 226 -2.07 20.94 4.04
N GLU A 227 -3.24 20.36 4.37
CA GLU A 227 -3.51 19.54 5.56
C GLU A 227 -3.54 18.04 5.26
#